data_6d6c1d7b7d9dd29c78fd28eab8b7727f
#
_entry.id   6d6c1d7b7d9dd29c78fd28eab8b7727f
#
_cell.length_a   1.000
_cell.length_b   1.000
_cell.length_c   1.000
_cell.angle_alpha   90.00
_cell.angle_beta   90.00
_cell.angle_gamma   90.00
#
_symmetry.space_group_name_H-M   'P 1'
#
loop_
_entity.id
_entity.type
_entity.pdbx_description
1 polymer ?
#
loop_
_entity_poly.entity_id
_entity_poly.type
_entity_poly.pdbx_seq_one_letter_code
_entity_poly.pdbx_strand_id
1 'polypeptide(L)'
;MRITCLTVDCRDPAAVANFWREALHWDDVVVSPSGDGATCHPPSGGAYLEFIRVPEGKTGKNRLHLGCNAGTLAEIDDEIARLQALGAIFAWEEEFPPDVASSYRNVILRDIEGNEFCLGADGQ
;
A
#
# COMPACT_ATOMS: atom_id res chain seq x y z
N MET A 1 -23.19 -10.68 0.47
CA MET A 1 -22.25 -9.83 -0.29
C MET A 1 -20.82 -10.12 0.16
N ARG A 2 -19.85 -9.80 -0.69
CA ARG A 2 -18.43 -9.96 -0.38
C ARG A 2 -17.64 -8.82 -1.01
N ILE A 3 -16.47 -8.53 -0.46
CA ILE A 3 -15.56 -7.56 -1.06
C ILE A 3 -14.83 -8.26 -2.21
N THR A 4 -14.99 -7.74 -3.42
CA THR A 4 -14.33 -8.26 -4.62
C THR A 4 -13.01 -7.55 -4.88
N CYS A 5 -13.00 -6.22 -4.72
CA CYS A 5 -11.81 -5.41 -4.94
C CYS A 5 -11.86 -4.15 -4.08
N LEU A 6 -10.69 -3.50 -4.01
CA LEU A 6 -10.58 -2.14 -3.51
C LEU A 6 -10.23 -1.27 -4.70
N THR A 7 -11.10 -0.33 -5.03
CA THR A 7 -10.90 0.60 -6.14
C THR A 7 -10.29 1.90 -5.62
N VAL A 8 -9.17 2.29 -6.21
CA VAL A 8 -8.42 3.48 -5.83
C VAL A 8 -8.34 4.42 -7.02
N ASP A 9 -8.77 5.65 -6.84
CA ASP A 9 -8.63 6.69 -7.83
C ASP A 9 -7.16 7.12 -7.94
N CYS A 10 -6.67 7.36 -9.15
CA CYS A 10 -5.27 7.70 -9.38
C CYS A 10 -5.10 8.53 -10.66
N ARG A 11 -3.84 8.95 -10.90
CA ARG A 11 -3.45 9.66 -12.12
C ARG A 11 -2.81 8.72 -13.13
N ASP A 12 -2.05 7.74 -12.67
CA ASP A 12 -1.33 6.80 -13.52
C ASP A 12 -1.60 5.35 -13.06
N PRO A 13 -2.66 4.71 -13.60
CA PRO A 13 -3.05 3.37 -13.17
C PRO A 13 -1.95 2.32 -13.32
N ALA A 14 -1.23 2.32 -14.44
CA ALA A 14 -0.19 1.32 -14.68
C ALA A 14 0.97 1.45 -13.68
N ALA A 15 1.42 2.68 -13.42
CA ALA A 15 2.53 2.94 -12.50
C ALA A 15 2.18 2.56 -11.06
N VAL A 16 1.01 2.97 -10.57
CA VAL A 16 0.61 2.67 -9.20
C VAL A 16 0.29 1.19 -9.01
N ALA A 17 -0.30 0.54 -10.00
CA ALA A 17 -0.52 -0.91 -9.96
C ALA A 17 0.81 -1.68 -9.89
N ASN A 18 1.81 -1.27 -10.66
CA ASN A 18 3.14 -1.88 -10.60
C ASN A 18 3.84 -1.64 -9.26
N PHE A 19 3.69 -0.46 -8.68
CA PHE A 19 4.20 -0.19 -7.32
C PHE A 19 3.61 -1.21 -6.33
N TRP A 20 2.30 -1.36 -6.32
CA TRP A 20 1.63 -2.26 -5.38
C TRP A 20 1.93 -3.73 -5.66
N ARG A 21 2.04 -4.12 -6.93
CA ARG A 21 2.46 -5.48 -7.29
C ARG A 21 3.83 -5.82 -6.69
N GLU A 22 4.79 -4.93 -6.83
CA GLU A 22 6.12 -5.14 -6.26
C GLU A 22 6.12 -5.05 -4.74
N ALA A 23 5.41 -4.08 -4.17
CA ALA A 23 5.29 -3.91 -2.73
C ALA A 23 4.71 -5.16 -2.04
N LEU A 24 3.67 -5.74 -2.63
CA LEU A 24 2.96 -6.91 -2.10
C LEU A 24 3.52 -8.25 -2.57
N HIS A 25 4.50 -8.26 -3.48
CA HIS A 25 5.01 -9.48 -4.13
C HIS A 25 3.88 -10.25 -4.86
N TRP A 26 2.98 -9.53 -5.50
CA TRP A 26 1.92 -10.12 -6.31
C TRP A 26 2.41 -10.32 -7.75
N ASP A 27 1.77 -11.27 -8.48
CA ASP A 27 2.32 -11.71 -9.76
C ASP A 27 1.90 -10.86 -10.95
N ASP A 28 0.64 -10.41 -10.98
CA ASP A 28 0.04 -9.89 -12.20
C ASP A 28 -0.47 -8.45 -12.08
N VAL A 29 -0.13 -7.64 -13.08
CA VAL A 29 -0.79 -6.37 -13.37
C VAL A 29 -1.46 -6.51 -14.73
N VAL A 30 -2.74 -6.16 -14.80
CA VAL A 30 -3.50 -6.08 -16.05
C VAL A 30 -3.89 -4.63 -16.27
N VAL A 31 -3.46 -4.06 -17.38
CA VAL A 31 -3.78 -2.69 -17.76
C VAL A 31 -4.87 -2.73 -18.83
N SER A 32 -5.91 -1.91 -18.68
CA SER A 32 -6.97 -1.82 -19.69
C SER A 32 -6.41 -1.30 -21.02
N PRO A 33 -7.05 -1.62 -22.17
CA PRO A 33 -6.57 -1.17 -23.49
C PRO A 33 -6.44 0.35 -23.60
N SER A 34 -7.32 1.11 -22.93
CA SER A 34 -7.27 2.58 -22.90
C SER A 34 -6.18 3.14 -21.99
N GLY A 35 -5.65 2.32 -21.06
CA GLY A 35 -4.76 2.79 -20.00
C GLY A 35 -5.47 3.50 -18.83
N ASP A 36 -6.80 3.58 -18.84
CA ASP A 36 -7.57 4.29 -17.83
C ASP A 36 -7.82 3.48 -16.56
N GLY A 37 -7.45 2.21 -16.57
CA GLY A 37 -7.57 1.32 -15.43
C GLY A 37 -6.46 0.28 -15.41
N ALA A 38 -6.15 -0.20 -14.22
CA ALA A 38 -5.22 -1.31 -14.01
C ALA A 38 -5.65 -2.10 -12.78
N THR A 39 -5.37 -3.39 -12.78
CA THR A 39 -5.63 -4.26 -11.63
C THR A 39 -4.38 -5.01 -11.22
N CYS A 40 -4.31 -5.33 -9.94
CA CYS A 40 -3.22 -6.08 -9.34
C CYS A 40 -3.86 -7.15 -8.46
N HIS A 41 -3.50 -8.41 -8.70
CA HIS A 41 -4.21 -9.55 -8.10
C HIS A 41 -3.31 -10.34 -7.14
N PRO A 42 -3.85 -10.74 -5.96
CA PRO A 42 -3.11 -11.62 -5.06
C PRO A 42 -2.96 -13.02 -5.67
N PRO A 43 -1.79 -13.67 -5.55
CA PRO A 43 -1.55 -15.00 -6.10
C PRO A 43 -2.51 -16.07 -5.56
N SER A 44 -2.92 -15.92 -4.29
CA SER A 44 -3.80 -16.86 -3.62
C SER A 44 -5.29 -16.62 -3.88
N GLY A 45 -5.66 -15.63 -4.71
CA GLY A 45 -7.04 -15.20 -4.89
C GLY A 45 -7.50 -14.29 -3.76
N GLY A 46 -8.77 -13.89 -3.79
CA GLY A 46 -9.35 -12.94 -2.85
C GLY A 46 -9.49 -11.55 -3.46
N ALA A 47 -9.75 -10.56 -2.60
CA ALA A 47 -9.93 -9.18 -3.05
C ALA A 47 -8.66 -8.66 -3.74
N TYR A 48 -8.83 -8.02 -4.88
CA TYR A 48 -7.72 -7.44 -5.64
C TYR A 48 -7.75 -5.91 -5.55
N LEU A 49 -6.68 -5.28 -5.99
CA LEU A 49 -6.60 -3.82 -6.11
C LEU A 49 -6.93 -3.41 -7.54
N GLU A 50 -7.77 -2.39 -7.66
CA GLU A 50 -8.11 -1.76 -8.93
C GLU A 50 -7.75 -0.29 -8.86
N PHE A 51 -7.13 0.23 -9.91
CA PHE A 51 -6.72 1.63 -10.00
C PHE A 51 -7.40 2.25 -11.21
N ILE A 52 -8.14 3.31 -11.00
CA ILE A 52 -8.94 3.99 -12.03
C ILE A 52 -8.43 5.43 -12.17
N ARG A 53 -8.16 5.83 -13.41
CA ARG A 53 -7.74 7.19 -13.70
C ARG A 53 -8.87 8.16 -13.44
N VAL A 54 -8.57 9.21 -12.68
CA VAL A 54 -9.47 10.33 -12.45
C VAL A 54 -8.73 11.64 -12.74
N PRO A 55 -9.44 12.71 -13.12
CA PRO A 55 -8.81 13.98 -13.46
C PRO A 55 -8.30 14.75 -12.24
N GLU A 56 -8.96 14.58 -11.09
CA GLU A 56 -8.59 15.27 -9.86
C GLU A 56 -7.43 14.58 -9.14
N GLY A 57 -6.54 15.39 -8.58
CA GLY A 57 -5.48 14.89 -7.70
C GLY A 57 -5.98 14.65 -6.29
N LYS A 58 -5.18 13.94 -5.50
CA LYS A 58 -5.43 13.72 -4.08
C LYS A 58 -5.22 15.03 -3.31
N THR A 59 -6.21 15.44 -2.50
CA THR A 59 -6.16 16.71 -1.77
C THR A 59 -6.17 16.56 -0.25
N GLY A 60 -6.58 15.41 0.29
CA GLY A 60 -6.66 15.18 1.72
C GLY A 60 -6.13 13.82 2.11
N LYS A 61 -6.05 13.57 3.42
CA LYS A 61 -5.68 12.24 3.94
C LYS A 61 -6.75 11.23 3.56
N ASN A 62 -6.33 10.02 3.17
CA ASN A 62 -7.25 8.93 2.88
C ASN A 62 -8.12 8.62 4.09
N ARG A 63 -9.42 8.49 3.86
CA ARG A 63 -10.35 8.06 4.90
C ARG A 63 -10.30 6.56 5.12
N LEU A 64 -9.91 5.81 4.09
CA LEU A 64 -9.65 4.38 4.15
C LEU A 64 -8.20 4.16 3.72
N HIS A 65 -7.41 3.42 4.50
CA HIS A 65 -6.04 3.10 4.11
C HIS A 65 -5.75 1.62 4.31
N LEU A 66 -4.89 1.07 3.45
CA LEU A 66 -4.49 -0.32 3.54
C LEU A 66 -3.55 -0.52 4.72
N GLY A 67 -3.76 -1.60 5.46
CA GLY A 67 -2.85 -2.05 6.51
C GLY A 67 -2.05 -3.24 6.00
N CYS A 68 -0.73 -3.10 6.04
CA CYS A 68 0.22 -4.12 5.59
C CYS A 68 1.07 -4.58 6.77
N ASN A 69 1.59 -5.80 6.69
CA ASN A 69 2.44 -6.37 7.73
C ASN A 69 3.86 -6.55 7.19
N ALA A 70 4.85 -6.03 7.92
CA ALA A 70 6.26 -6.13 7.56
C ALA A 70 6.92 -7.40 8.09
N GLY A 71 6.20 -8.19 8.88
CA GLY A 71 6.79 -9.30 9.60
C GLY A 71 7.17 -8.92 11.04
N THR A 72 8.42 -9.07 11.39
CA THR A 72 8.90 -8.81 12.75
C THR A 72 9.39 -7.38 12.93
N LEU A 73 9.56 -6.97 14.20
CA LEU A 73 10.16 -5.66 14.52
C LEU A 73 11.56 -5.50 13.95
N ALA A 74 12.31 -6.60 13.84
CA ALA A 74 13.66 -6.57 13.28
C ALA A 74 13.66 -6.30 11.76
N GLU A 75 12.57 -6.60 11.08
CA GLU A 75 12.46 -6.51 9.62
C GLU A 75 11.87 -5.19 9.13
N ILE A 76 11.17 -4.44 10.00
CA ILE A 76 10.39 -3.29 9.55
C ILE A 76 11.23 -2.19 8.90
N ASP A 77 12.43 -1.92 9.40
CA ASP A 77 13.27 -0.87 8.83
C ASP A 77 13.80 -1.24 7.45
N ASP A 78 14.13 -2.50 7.23
CA ASP A 78 14.51 -3.00 5.91
C ASP A 78 13.34 -2.93 4.92
N GLU A 79 12.15 -3.26 5.41
CA GLU A 79 10.94 -3.18 4.59
C GLU A 79 10.59 -1.73 4.23
N ILE A 80 10.72 -0.79 5.16
CA ILE A 80 10.57 0.64 4.88
C ILE A 80 11.55 1.06 3.78
N ALA A 81 12.82 0.68 3.91
CA ALA A 81 13.85 1.03 2.93
C ALA A 81 13.53 0.43 1.54
N ARG A 82 13.04 -0.81 1.50
CA ARG A 82 12.62 -1.47 0.26
C ARG A 82 11.47 -0.71 -0.41
N LEU A 83 10.45 -0.35 0.35
CA LEU A 83 9.29 0.38 -0.16
C LEU A 83 9.69 1.78 -0.64
N GLN A 84 10.59 2.46 0.07
CA GLN A 84 11.12 3.74 -0.36
C GLN A 84 11.90 3.63 -1.68
N ALA A 85 12.63 2.55 -1.88
CA ALA A 85 13.32 2.28 -3.15
C ALA A 85 12.32 2.08 -4.32
N LEU A 86 11.11 1.62 -4.04
CA LEU A 86 10.02 1.52 -5.01
C LEU A 86 9.30 2.85 -5.26
N GLY A 87 9.56 3.87 -4.44
CA GLY A 87 8.97 5.20 -4.59
C GLY A 87 8.04 5.62 -3.44
N ALA A 88 7.86 4.80 -2.42
CA ALA A 88 7.08 5.19 -1.25
C ALA A 88 7.76 6.31 -0.47
N ILE A 89 6.96 7.13 0.19
CA ILE A 89 7.44 8.22 1.04
C ILE A 89 7.02 7.94 2.47
N PHE A 90 7.96 7.98 3.41
CA PHE A 90 7.67 7.90 4.83
C PHE A 90 6.89 9.15 5.25
N ALA A 91 5.77 8.98 5.96
CA ALA A 91 4.93 10.07 6.42
C ALA A 91 5.09 10.32 7.91
N TRP A 92 4.78 9.33 8.75
CA TRP A 92 4.98 9.41 10.20
C TRP A 92 4.94 8.01 10.82
N GLU A 93 5.43 7.90 12.05
CA GLU A 93 5.29 6.70 12.86
C GLU A 93 4.27 6.96 13.97
N GLU A 94 3.39 5.98 14.19
CA GLU A 94 2.42 6.05 15.28
C GLU A 94 3.13 5.87 16.63
N GLU A 95 2.73 6.68 17.63
CA GLU A 95 3.26 6.57 18.97
C GLU A 95 2.33 5.73 19.84
N PHE A 96 2.92 4.81 20.60
CA PHE A 96 2.19 3.93 21.51
C PHE A 96 2.76 4.04 22.93
N PRO A 97 1.94 3.73 23.97
CA PRO A 97 2.46 3.60 25.33
C PRO A 97 3.60 2.57 25.39
N PRO A 98 4.55 2.70 26.35
CA PRO A 98 5.74 1.84 26.39
C PRO A 98 5.47 0.34 26.44
N ASP A 99 4.37 -0.08 27.06
CA ASP A 99 3.96 -1.49 27.11
C ASP A 99 3.58 -2.06 25.74
N VAL A 100 3.03 -1.22 24.86
CA VAL A 100 2.71 -1.59 23.48
C VAL A 100 3.93 -1.39 22.58
N ALA A 101 4.62 -0.25 22.70
CA ALA A 101 5.75 0.10 21.85
C ALA A 101 6.92 -0.89 21.93
N SER A 102 7.01 -1.68 23.00
CA SER A 102 8.03 -2.71 23.14
C SER A 102 7.79 -3.93 22.24
N SER A 103 6.58 -4.10 21.71
CA SER A 103 6.18 -5.29 20.95
C SER A 103 5.48 -4.99 19.63
N TYR A 104 5.26 -3.71 19.29
CA TYR A 104 4.52 -3.34 18.10
C TYR A 104 4.99 -1.98 17.58
N ARG A 105 5.17 -1.89 16.26
CA ARG A 105 5.39 -0.63 15.56
C ARG A 105 4.39 -0.52 14.41
N ASN A 106 3.99 0.70 14.12
CA ASN A 106 3.15 0.99 12.96
C ASN A 106 3.60 2.31 12.35
N VAL A 107 4.01 2.27 11.10
CA VAL A 107 4.44 3.45 10.35
C VAL A 107 3.47 3.72 9.21
N ILE A 108 3.33 5.00 8.88
CA ILE A 108 2.51 5.44 7.76
C ILE A 108 3.44 5.87 6.64
N LEU A 109 3.24 5.29 5.47
CA LEU A 109 3.90 5.68 4.23
C LEU A 109 2.86 6.18 3.24
N ARG A 110 3.34 6.80 2.17
CA ARG A 110 2.50 7.14 1.01
C ARG A 110 3.02 6.40 -0.21
N ASP A 111 2.10 5.89 -1.01
CA ASP A 111 2.45 5.31 -2.30
C ASP A 111 2.83 6.41 -3.31
N ILE A 112 3.15 6.02 -4.55
CA ILE A 112 3.59 6.97 -5.58
C ILE A 112 2.50 7.96 -6.03
N GLU A 113 1.24 7.70 -5.65
CA GLU A 113 0.11 8.61 -5.90
C GLU A 113 -0.24 9.45 -4.65
N GLY A 114 0.51 9.29 -3.57
CA GLY A 114 0.29 10.00 -2.32
C GLY A 114 -0.72 9.36 -1.38
N ASN A 115 -1.20 8.16 -1.67
CA ASN A 115 -2.16 7.45 -0.81
C ASN A 115 -1.46 6.91 0.43
N GLU A 116 -1.98 7.24 1.61
CA GLU A 116 -1.47 6.71 2.87
C GLU A 116 -1.80 5.23 3.02
N PHE A 117 -0.83 4.48 3.49
CA PHE A 117 -1.01 3.10 3.94
C PHE A 117 -0.15 2.87 5.17
N CYS A 118 -0.52 1.91 6.00
CA CYS A 118 0.26 1.61 7.18
C CYS A 118 1.04 0.30 7.01
N LEU A 119 2.20 0.27 7.65
CA LEU A 119 3.07 -0.89 7.72
C LEU A 119 3.29 -1.20 9.19
N GLY A 120 2.75 -2.32 9.64
CA GLY A 120 2.86 -2.78 11.01
C GLY A 120 3.86 -3.92 11.15
N ALA A 121 4.43 -4.06 12.33
CA ALA A 121 5.28 -5.20 12.68
C ALA A 121 5.09 -5.58 14.14
N ASP A 122 5.07 -6.86 14.40
CA ASP A 122 4.94 -7.42 15.75
C ASP A 122 6.29 -7.80 16.34
N GLY A 123 6.34 -7.92 17.67
CA GLY A 123 7.56 -8.08 18.46
C GLY A 123 8.24 -9.43 18.42
N GLN A 124 8.28 -10.08 17.30
CA GLN A 124 9.01 -11.36 17.23
C GLN A 124 10.15 -11.29 16.26
#